data_3ab8f276ad1e68da534e16b9cd07f90c
#
_entry.id   3ab8f276ad1e68da534e16b9cd07f90c
#
_cell.length_a   1.000
_cell.length_b   1.000
_cell.length_c   1.000
_cell.angle_alpha   90.00
_cell.angle_beta   90.00
_cell.angle_gamma   90.00
#
_symmetry.space_group_name_H-M   'P 1'
#
loop_
_entity.id
_entity.type
_entity.pdbx_description
1 polymer ?
#
loop_
_entity_poly.entity_id
_entity_poly.type
_entity_poly.pdbx_seq_one_letter_code
_entity_poly.pdbx_strand_id
1 'polypeptide(L)'
;IPEIRTEVESVYHLYVIQVKEQQKFIEDLLGKDIQAGVHYLVPVHLQPAYKDRILTAKDMSVTENLTKKIVSLPMYPELSVSEAENIVKAIKSFFLN
;
A
#
# COMPACT_ATOMS: atom_id res chain seq x y z
N ILE A 1 5.36 -6.91 -4.23
CA ILE A 1 4.04 -6.84 -4.91
C ILE A 1 3.35 -8.18 -4.83
N PRO A 2 2.01 -8.20 -4.78
CA PRO A 2 1.26 -9.45 -4.83
C PRO A 2 1.52 -10.23 -6.11
N GLU A 3 1.59 -11.54 -5.99
CA GLU A 3 1.72 -12.45 -7.12
C GLU A 3 0.32 -12.74 -7.71
N ILE A 4 0.18 -12.61 -9.02
CA ILE A 4 -1.08 -12.88 -9.71
C ILE A 4 -1.02 -14.32 -10.22
N ARG A 5 -2.01 -15.14 -9.82
CA ARG A 5 -2.13 -16.51 -10.30
C ARG A 5 -2.51 -16.52 -11.78
N THR A 6 -2.04 -17.53 -12.51
CA THR A 6 -2.22 -17.64 -13.96
C THR A 6 -3.67 -17.76 -14.41
N GLU A 7 -4.54 -18.28 -13.54
CA GLU A 7 -5.96 -18.51 -13.81
C GLU A 7 -6.88 -17.34 -13.43
N VAL A 8 -6.31 -16.20 -13.00
CA VAL A 8 -7.09 -15.00 -12.61
C VAL A 8 -6.57 -13.76 -13.28
N GLU A 9 -7.45 -12.81 -13.51
CA GLU A 9 -7.12 -11.47 -14.01
C GLU A 9 -7.39 -10.45 -12.90
N SER A 10 -6.42 -9.60 -12.61
CA SER A 10 -6.57 -8.54 -11.62
C SER A 10 -7.31 -7.35 -12.24
N VAL A 11 -8.29 -6.82 -11.54
CA VAL A 11 -8.98 -5.57 -11.92
C VAL A 11 -8.25 -4.31 -11.43
N TYR A 12 -7.12 -4.46 -10.71
CA TYR A 12 -6.28 -3.37 -10.22
C TYR A 12 -7.04 -2.24 -9.51
N HIS A 13 -8.00 -2.59 -8.66
CA HIS A 13 -8.67 -1.61 -7.81
C HIS A 13 -7.65 -0.82 -6.97
N LEU A 14 -6.67 -1.50 -6.40
CA LEU A 14 -5.52 -0.91 -5.71
C LEU A 14 -4.23 -1.56 -6.19
N TYR A 15 -3.18 -0.79 -6.34
CA TYR A 15 -1.83 -1.32 -6.57
C TYR A 15 -1.02 -1.16 -5.29
N VAL A 16 -0.93 -2.24 -4.52
CA VAL A 16 -0.32 -2.24 -3.18
C VAL A 16 1.10 -2.81 -3.25
N ILE A 17 2.05 -2.10 -2.68
CA ILE A 17 3.43 -2.55 -2.48
C ILE A 17 3.76 -2.59 -0.99
N GLN A 18 4.84 -3.28 -0.63
CA GLN A 18 5.37 -3.27 0.72
C GLN A 18 6.70 -2.52 0.75
N VAL A 19 6.86 -1.63 1.72
CA VAL A 19 8.07 -0.85 1.95
C VAL A 19 8.47 -0.91 3.42
N LYS A 20 9.76 -0.82 3.73
CA LYS A 20 10.24 -0.89 5.13
C LYS A 20 9.96 0.39 5.89
N GLU A 21 10.17 1.54 5.28
CA GLU A 21 10.03 2.88 5.87
C GLU A 21 8.78 3.58 5.30
N GLN A 22 7.61 3.00 5.61
CA GLN A 22 6.32 3.39 5.03
C GLN A 22 6.09 4.91 5.07
N GLN A 23 6.24 5.53 6.24
CA GLN A 23 5.96 6.95 6.43
C GLN A 23 6.91 7.83 5.60
N LYS A 24 8.21 7.56 5.66
CA LYS A 24 9.21 8.31 4.87
C LYS A 24 8.98 8.16 3.37
N PHE A 25 8.59 6.97 2.93
CA PHE A 25 8.30 6.71 1.53
C PHE A 25 7.10 7.53 1.04
N ILE A 26 6.02 7.58 1.83
CA ILE A 26 4.83 8.38 1.51
C ILE A 26 5.17 9.88 1.48
N GLU A 27 5.95 10.36 2.45
CA GLU A 27 6.40 11.77 2.51
C GLU A 27 7.30 12.14 1.32
N ASP A 28 8.21 11.25 0.91
CA ASP A 28 9.08 11.45 -0.26
C ASP A 28 8.27 11.52 -1.57
N LEU A 29 7.29 10.64 -1.74
CA LEU A 29 6.39 10.68 -2.88
C LEU A 29 5.52 11.95 -2.89
N LEU A 30 5.00 12.35 -1.74
CA LEU A 30 4.21 13.58 -1.61
C LEU A 30 5.04 14.82 -1.95
N GLY A 31 6.32 14.85 -1.56
CA GLY A 31 7.26 15.92 -1.95
C GLY A 31 7.53 15.99 -3.46
N LYS A 32 7.12 14.98 -4.21
CA LYS A 32 7.22 14.89 -5.68
C LYS A 32 5.84 14.98 -6.35
N ASP A 33 4.83 15.50 -5.65
CA ASP A 33 3.44 15.61 -6.09
C ASP A 33 2.78 14.25 -6.44
N ILE A 34 3.26 13.16 -5.83
CA ILE A 34 2.69 11.82 -5.99
C ILE A 34 1.95 11.45 -4.71
N GLN A 35 0.63 11.35 -4.79
CA GLN A 35 -0.21 10.99 -3.65
C GLN A 35 -0.33 9.48 -3.50
N ALA A 36 0.32 8.92 -2.49
CA ALA A 36 0.19 7.53 -2.07
C ALA A 36 -0.61 7.43 -0.78
N GLY A 37 -1.23 6.28 -0.54
CA GLY A 37 -2.08 6.07 0.64
C GLY A 37 -1.87 4.72 1.30
N VAL A 38 -2.54 4.48 2.43
CA VAL A 38 -2.53 3.19 3.13
C VAL A 38 -3.95 2.67 3.29
N HIS A 39 -4.25 1.52 2.74
CA HIS A 39 -5.55 0.86 2.83
C HIS A 39 -5.41 -0.50 3.55
N TYR A 40 -5.50 -0.52 4.92
CA TYR A 40 -5.78 0.59 5.82
C TYR A 40 -4.75 0.63 6.94
N LEU A 41 -4.54 1.82 7.56
CA LEU A 41 -3.56 2.02 8.64
C LEU A 41 -3.84 1.19 9.89
N VAL A 42 -5.12 1.02 10.23
CA VAL A 42 -5.53 0.29 11.43
C VAL A 42 -6.29 -0.97 11.02
N PRO A 43 -5.80 -2.16 11.39
CA PRO A 43 -6.54 -3.41 11.19
C PRO A 43 -7.92 -3.36 11.84
N VAL A 44 -8.90 -4.03 11.25
CA VAL A 44 -10.29 -4.01 11.73
C VAL A 44 -10.40 -4.38 13.22
N HIS A 45 -9.67 -5.43 13.64
CA HIS A 45 -9.71 -5.90 15.03
C HIS A 45 -9.07 -4.94 16.04
N LEU A 46 -8.27 -3.97 15.59
CA LEU A 46 -7.66 -2.93 16.44
C LEU A 46 -8.40 -1.60 16.37
N GLN A 47 -9.41 -1.47 15.50
CA GLN A 47 -10.21 -0.25 15.47
C GLN A 47 -11.05 -0.11 16.75
N PRO A 48 -11.17 1.09 17.33
CA PRO A 48 -11.89 1.31 18.59
C PRO A 48 -13.31 0.76 18.61
N ALA A 49 -13.99 0.79 17.46
CA ALA A 49 -15.35 0.26 17.33
C ALA A 49 -15.45 -1.25 17.48
N TYR A 50 -14.39 -2.00 17.18
CA TYR A 50 -14.37 -3.46 17.10
C TYR A 50 -13.45 -4.12 18.11
N LYS A 51 -12.51 -3.37 18.68
CA LYS A 51 -11.55 -3.89 19.65
C LYS A 51 -12.28 -4.57 20.80
N ASP A 52 -11.87 -5.80 21.11
CA ASP A 52 -12.45 -6.65 22.14
C ASP A 52 -13.95 -7.01 21.96
N ARG A 53 -14.52 -6.74 20.79
CA ARG A 53 -15.94 -6.99 20.48
C ARG A 53 -16.16 -7.99 19.36
N ILE A 54 -15.12 -8.35 18.60
CA ILE A 54 -15.20 -9.30 17.49
C ILE A 54 -14.29 -10.49 17.75
N LEU A 55 -14.70 -11.64 17.20
CA LEU A 55 -13.86 -12.83 17.22
C LEU A 55 -12.70 -12.64 16.25
N THR A 56 -11.50 -12.93 16.72
CA THR A 56 -10.27 -12.90 15.93
C THR A 56 -9.56 -14.24 15.98
N ALA A 57 -8.67 -14.49 15.03
CA ALA A 57 -7.73 -15.59 15.14
C ALA A 57 -6.79 -15.37 16.35
N LYS A 58 -6.19 -16.46 16.85
CA LYS A 58 -5.24 -16.37 17.98
C LYS A 58 -4.02 -15.50 17.65
N ASP A 59 -3.59 -15.48 16.39
CA ASP A 59 -2.46 -14.71 15.91
C ASP A 59 -2.90 -13.84 14.72
N MET A 60 -2.81 -12.54 14.88
CA MET A 60 -3.09 -11.51 13.87
C MET A 60 -1.82 -10.78 13.43
N SER A 61 -0.64 -11.28 13.80
CA SER A 61 0.67 -10.62 13.59
C SER A 61 0.93 -10.33 12.11
N VAL A 62 0.51 -11.18 11.19
CA VAL A 62 0.66 -10.94 9.74
C VAL A 62 -0.08 -9.67 9.33
N THR A 63 -1.34 -9.54 9.71
CA THR A 63 -2.15 -8.34 9.42
C THR A 63 -1.56 -7.09 10.05
N GLU A 64 -1.19 -7.17 11.33
CA GLU A 64 -0.62 -6.04 12.07
C GLU A 64 0.75 -5.60 11.54
N ASN A 65 1.57 -6.53 11.05
CA ASN A 65 2.84 -6.23 10.42
C ASN A 65 2.68 -5.66 9.00
N LEU A 66 1.69 -6.14 8.23
CA LEU A 66 1.43 -5.64 6.89
C LEU A 66 0.96 -4.20 6.90
N THR A 67 0.07 -3.80 7.81
CA THR A 67 -0.41 -2.41 7.88
C THR A 67 0.68 -1.38 8.08
N LYS A 68 1.82 -1.77 8.65
CA LYS A 68 3.00 -0.93 8.86
C LYS A 68 3.91 -0.83 7.63
N LYS A 69 3.62 -1.58 6.57
CA LYS A 69 4.49 -1.71 5.40
C LYS A 69 3.80 -1.45 4.08
N ILE A 70 2.48 -1.65 4.02
CA ILE A 70 1.72 -1.51 2.77
C ILE A 70 1.55 -0.06 2.37
N VAL A 71 1.73 0.21 1.08
CA VAL A 71 1.45 1.50 0.45
C VAL A 71 0.71 1.25 -0.84
N SER A 72 -0.42 1.95 -1.03
CA SER A 72 -1.17 1.95 -2.28
C SER A 72 -0.66 3.09 -3.16
N LEU A 73 -0.17 2.74 -4.33
CA LEU A 73 0.26 3.69 -5.36
C LEU A 73 -0.95 4.23 -6.13
N PRO A 74 -0.82 5.39 -6.80
CA PRO A 74 -1.87 5.90 -7.68
C PRO A 74 -2.28 4.85 -8.71
N MET A 75 -3.58 4.57 -8.80
CA MET A 75 -4.16 3.60 -9.72
C MET A 75 -5.59 4.03 -10.07
N TYR A 76 -5.77 4.52 -11.30
CA TYR A 76 -7.06 4.98 -11.83
C TYR A 76 -7.02 4.92 -13.37
N PRO A 77 -8.18 4.81 -14.04
CA PRO A 77 -8.23 4.57 -15.49
C PRO A 77 -7.56 5.64 -16.34
N GLU A 78 -7.57 6.90 -15.89
CA GLU A 78 -7.02 8.05 -16.62
C GLU A 78 -5.50 8.23 -16.41
N LEU A 79 -4.86 7.39 -15.57
CA LEU A 79 -3.42 7.45 -15.32
C LEU A 79 -2.66 7.22 -16.63
N SER A 80 -1.99 8.25 -17.13
CA SER A 80 -1.21 8.16 -18.35
C SER A 80 0.09 7.36 -18.17
N VAL A 81 0.61 6.84 -19.27
CA VAL A 81 1.90 6.12 -19.25
C VAL A 81 3.03 7.01 -18.71
N SER A 82 3.06 8.29 -19.10
CA SER A 82 4.07 9.24 -18.62
C SER A 82 3.98 9.50 -17.12
N GLU A 83 2.78 9.58 -16.55
CA GLU A 83 2.59 9.69 -15.09
C GLU A 83 3.04 8.42 -14.37
N ALA A 84 2.69 7.26 -14.90
CA ALA A 84 3.15 5.98 -14.36
C ALA A 84 4.69 5.86 -14.38
N GLU A 85 5.35 6.29 -15.47
CA GLU A 85 6.81 6.34 -15.55
C GLU A 85 7.42 7.30 -14.52
N ASN A 86 6.80 8.46 -14.28
CA ASN A 86 7.26 9.41 -13.27
C ASN A 86 7.13 8.82 -11.86
N ILE A 87 6.04 8.12 -11.56
CA ILE A 87 5.88 7.38 -10.29
C ILE A 87 6.99 6.34 -10.13
N VAL A 88 7.26 5.54 -11.17
CA VAL A 88 8.32 4.54 -11.14
C VAL A 88 9.71 5.18 -10.92
N LYS A 89 9.99 6.30 -11.56
CA LYS A 89 11.25 7.06 -11.36
C LYS A 89 11.37 7.55 -9.91
N ALA A 90 10.30 8.10 -9.35
CA ALA A 90 10.26 8.57 -7.97
C ALA A 90 10.52 7.42 -6.98
N ILE A 91 9.86 6.28 -7.17
CA ILE A 91 10.07 5.08 -6.36
C ILE A 91 11.53 4.61 -6.43
N LYS A 92 12.08 4.48 -7.64
CA LYS A 92 13.48 4.07 -7.82
C LYS A 92 14.44 5.02 -7.13
N SER A 93 14.20 6.34 -7.21
CA SER A 93 15.08 7.34 -6.56
C SER A 93 15.08 7.19 -5.03
N PHE A 94 13.96 6.83 -4.42
CA PHE A 94 13.88 6.59 -2.98
C PHE A 94 14.75 5.42 -2.53
N PHE A 95 14.81 4.34 -3.30
CA PHE A 95 15.55 3.13 -2.94
C PHE A 95 17.04 3.15 -3.38
N LEU A 96 17.43 4.04 -4.28
CA LEU A 96 18.80 4.16 -4.77
C LEU A 96 19.62 5.22 -4.02
N ASN A 97 18.98 6.00 -3.19
CA ASN A 97 19.58 6.95 -2.28
C ASN A 97 19.74 6.33 -0.89
#